data_cfd725bc1a59ad42d94e7628e0bd8b70
#
_entry.id   cfd725bc1a59ad42d94e7628e0bd8b70
#
_cell.length_a   1.000
_cell.length_b   1.000
_cell.length_c   1.000
_cell.angle_alpha   90.00
_cell.angle_beta   90.00
_cell.angle_gamma   90.00
#
_symmetry.space_group_name_H-M   'P 1'
#
loop_
_entity.id
_entity.type
_entity.pdbx_description
1 polymer ?
#
loop_
_entity_poly.entity_id
_entity_poly.type
_entity_poly.pdbx_seq_one_letter_code
_entity_poly.pdbx_strand_id
1 'polypeptide(L)'
;GMVIYQIIFSIIAVDILVITFTKLIFGKSYREYSKKYKSVIIDKLMSNFYDNAEYFPIKPVPEYIYTEPGYEEYYNRYYSDDYLEGEIDNKYSIQMGEITTKKVTRSNGRSHTVTKFSGLFAKVVMHKSMQGELRIMRDGRYALDNKLKMDSSEFEKYFDVKSSDNIKGMQLLTADVMEELMDFVNNTQMIFDIVIRNNYLYLRFHSGSMFEPRNIKGDSLNKEEIQKYFYMLNFTYNLSKRLISLIEETEM
;
A
#
# COMPACT_ATOMS: atom_id res chain seq x y z
N GLY A 1 27.12 -53.43 0.88
CA GLY A 1 26.99 -52.04 0.37
C GLY A 1 25.59 -51.70 -0.15
N MET A 2 24.99 -52.56 -0.96
CA MET A 2 23.71 -52.29 -1.67
C MET A 2 22.50 -52.14 -0.73
N VAL A 3 22.41 -52.87 0.35
CA VAL A 3 21.30 -52.81 1.32
C VAL A 3 21.27 -51.49 2.09
N ILE A 4 22.44 -50.92 2.42
CA ILE A 4 22.54 -49.65 3.12
C ILE A 4 22.06 -48.47 2.25
N TYR A 5 22.36 -48.47 0.95
CA TYR A 5 21.87 -47.47 0.00
C TYR A 5 20.34 -47.53 -0.18
N GLN A 6 19.76 -48.74 -0.19
CA GLN A 6 18.31 -48.89 -0.27
C GLN A 6 17.60 -48.38 0.98
N ILE A 7 18.16 -48.57 2.17
CA ILE A 7 17.61 -48.05 3.44
C ILE A 7 17.68 -46.51 3.46
N ILE A 8 18.81 -45.94 3.10
CA ILE A 8 18.99 -44.47 3.06
C ILE A 8 18.03 -43.83 2.05
N PHE A 9 17.87 -44.44 0.86
CA PHE A 9 16.94 -43.96 -0.16
C PHE A 9 15.48 -44.01 0.30
N SER A 10 15.10 -45.08 1.02
CA SER A 10 13.75 -45.25 1.59
C SER A 10 13.46 -44.20 2.67
N ILE A 11 14.43 -43.85 3.52
CA ILE A 11 14.27 -42.81 4.56
C ILE A 11 14.08 -41.43 3.91
N ILE A 12 14.90 -41.07 2.93
CA ILE A 12 14.78 -39.80 2.22
C ILE A 12 13.42 -39.68 1.50
N ALA A 13 12.93 -40.77 0.89
CA ALA A 13 11.65 -40.78 0.22
C ALA A 13 10.48 -40.59 1.20
N VAL A 14 10.55 -41.15 2.40
CA VAL A 14 9.55 -40.95 3.47
C VAL A 14 9.59 -39.51 3.96
N ASP A 15 10.77 -38.93 4.18
CA ASP A 15 10.90 -37.53 4.62
C ASP A 15 10.33 -36.53 3.58
N ILE A 16 10.57 -36.75 2.30
CA ILE A 16 9.98 -35.97 1.21
C ILE A 16 8.46 -36.08 1.21
N LEU A 17 7.91 -37.30 1.41
CA LEU A 17 6.47 -37.52 1.48
C LEU A 17 5.84 -36.83 2.69
N VAL A 18 6.46 -36.90 3.87
CA VAL A 18 5.99 -36.21 5.09
C VAL A 18 6.02 -34.69 4.93
N ILE A 19 7.11 -34.12 4.37
CA ILE A 19 7.22 -32.68 4.11
C ILE A 19 6.16 -32.23 3.10
N THR A 20 5.91 -33.03 2.06
CA THR A 20 4.91 -32.68 1.03
C THR A 20 3.50 -32.76 1.59
N PHE A 21 3.19 -33.75 2.40
CA PHE A 21 1.90 -33.94 3.04
C PHE A 21 1.61 -32.87 4.10
N THR A 22 2.61 -32.53 4.91
CA THR A 22 2.48 -31.40 5.88
C THR A 22 2.26 -30.07 5.18
N LYS A 23 2.99 -29.77 4.10
CA LYS A 23 2.74 -28.54 3.30
C LYS A 23 1.35 -28.53 2.68
N LEU A 24 0.81 -29.68 2.26
CA LEU A 24 -0.52 -29.78 1.66
C LEU A 24 -1.63 -29.52 2.68
N ILE A 25 -1.51 -30.08 3.88
CA ILE A 25 -2.50 -29.93 4.97
C ILE A 25 -2.44 -28.52 5.56
N PHE A 26 -1.26 -28.06 5.94
CA PHE A 26 -1.09 -26.74 6.56
C PHE A 26 -1.32 -25.61 5.55
N GLY A 27 -0.92 -25.77 4.30
CA GLY A 27 -1.17 -24.78 3.25
C GLY A 27 -2.65 -24.63 2.92
N LYS A 28 -3.45 -25.70 2.98
CA LYS A 28 -4.90 -25.66 2.76
C LYS A 28 -5.61 -24.99 3.94
N SER A 29 -5.25 -25.37 5.16
CA SER A 29 -5.77 -24.76 6.39
C SER A 29 -5.43 -23.27 6.49
N TYR A 30 -4.23 -22.87 6.14
CA TYR A 30 -3.83 -21.44 6.11
C TYR A 30 -4.63 -20.64 5.10
N ARG A 31 -4.83 -21.14 3.88
CA ARG A 31 -5.64 -20.46 2.87
C ARG A 31 -7.09 -20.26 3.29
N GLU A 32 -7.69 -21.28 3.89
CA GLU A 32 -9.07 -21.21 4.38
C GLU A 32 -9.19 -20.20 5.53
N TYR A 33 -8.22 -20.22 6.43
CA TYR A 33 -8.14 -19.28 7.53
C TYR A 33 -7.93 -17.83 7.04
N SER A 34 -6.97 -17.60 6.14
CA SER A 34 -6.71 -16.28 5.56
C SER A 34 -7.95 -15.73 4.83
N LYS A 35 -8.63 -16.56 4.03
CA LYS A 35 -9.89 -16.17 3.38
C LYS A 35 -10.95 -15.75 4.39
N LYS A 36 -11.14 -16.53 5.46
CA LYS A 36 -12.12 -16.21 6.50
C LYS A 36 -11.73 -14.94 7.28
N TYR A 37 -10.46 -14.79 7.60
CA TYR A 37 -9.94 -13.58 8.23
C TYR A 37 -10.22 -12.34 7.37
N LYS A 38 -9.83 -12.38 6.10
CA LYS A 38 -10.05 -11.28 5.15
C LYS A 38 -11.54 -10.96 5.00
N SER A 39 -12.41 -11.95 4.79
CA SER A 39 -13.84 -11.73 4.59
C SER A 39 -14.59 -11.23 5.83
N VAL A 40 -14.09 -11.47 7.04
CA VAL A 40 -14.78 -11.07 8.28
C VAL A 40 -14.19 -9.80 8.89
N ILE A 41 -12.86 -9.73 8.95
CA ILE A 41 -12.17 -8.62 9.64
C ILE A 41 -11.93 -7.45 8.69
N ILE A 42 -11.32 -7.72 7.54
CA ILE A 42 -10.91 -6.66 6.60
C ILE A 42 -12.14 -6.07 5.92
N ASP A 43 -13.05 -6.90 5.43
CA ASP A 43 -14.30 -6.44 4.82
C ASP A 43 -15.11 -5.55 5.77
N LYS A 44 -15.23 -5.95 7.06
CA LYS A 44 -15.92 -5.14 8.07
C LYS A 44 -15.18 -3.85 8.41
N LEU A 45 -13.84 -3.85 8.42
CA LEU A 45 -13.07 -2.62 8.60
C LEU A 45 -13.30 -1.66 7.44
N MET A 46 -13.23 -2.16 6.20
CA MET A 46 -13.42 -1.35 5.00
C MET A 46 -14.82 -0.71 4.95
N SER A 47 -15.86 -1.48 5.22
CA SER A 47 -17.25 -0.99 5.23
C SER A 47 -17.56 0.00 6.35
N ASN A 48 -16.71 0.17 7.36
CA ASN A 48 -16.86 1.23 8.37
C ASN A 48 -16.35 2.60 7.89
N PHE A 49 -15.47 2.64 6.89
CA PHE A 49 -14.87 3.88 6.39
C PHE A 49 -15.44 4.32 5.04
N TYR A 50 -15.84 3.36 4.20
CA TYR A 50 -16.23 3.62 2.83
C TYR A 50 -17.66 3.19 2.56
N ASP A 51 -18.42 4.09 1.95
CA ASP A 51 -19.79 3.81 1.52
C ASP A 51 -19.78 2.90 0.30
N ASN A 52 -20.81 2.06 0.16
CA ASN A 52 -20.93 1.12 -0.96
C ASN A 52 -19.67 0.27 -1.18
N ALA A 53 -18.96 -0.05 -0.10
CA ALA A 53 -17.68 -0.76 -0.16
C ALA A 53 -17.87 -2.21 -0.61
N GLU A 54 -17.10 -2.62 -1.61
CA GLU A 54 -16.96 -4.01 -2.04
C GLU A 54 -15.50 -4.44 -1.94
N TYR A 55 -15.24 -5.49 -1.17
CA TYR A 55 -13.90 -6.01 -0.94
C TYR A 55 -13.68 -7.38 -1.61
N PHE A 56 -12.59 -7.50 -2.35
CA PHE A 56 -12.24 -8.67 -3.14
C PHE A 56 -10.82 -9.18 -2.76
N PRO A 57 -10.70 -10.17 -1.87
CA PRO A 57 -9.41 -10.62 -1.32
C PRO A 57 -8.39 -11.13 -2.36
N ILE A 58 -8.85 -11.53 -3.55
CA ILE A 58 -7.99 -12.15 -4.57
C ILE A 58 -7.88 -11.28 -5.83
N LYS A 59 -8.76 -10.27 -5.99
CA LYS A 59 -8.76 -9.39 -7.16
C LYS A 59 -7.57 -8.42 -7.07
N PRO A 60 -6.76 -8.30 -8.12
CA PRO A 60 -5.66 -7.34 -8.14
C PRO A 60 -6.14 -5.93 -8.47
N VAL A 61 -5.44 -4.92 -7.98
CA VAL A 61 -5.48 -3.59 -8.61
C VAL A 61 -4.87 -3.73 -10.00
N PRO A 62 -5.54 -3.28 -11.07
CA PRO A 62 -4.95 -3.29 -12.41
C PRO A 62 -3.64 -2.50 -12.46
N GLU A 63 -2.61 -3.06 -13.08
CA GLU A 63 -1.28 -2.44 -13.11
C GLU A 63 -1.28 -1.03 -13.72
N TYR A 64 -2.12 -0.79 -14.73
CA TYR A 64 -2.24 0.53 -15.36
C TYR A 64 -2.69 1.61 -14.36
N ILE A 65 -3.57 1.28 -13.38
CA ILE A 65 -4.00 2.21 -12.33
C ILE A 65 -2.81 2.60 -11.42
N TYR A 66 -1.96 1.64 -11.08
CA TYR A 66 -0.76 1.89 -10.29
C TYR A 66 0.28 2.75 -11.02
N THR A 67 0.34 2.65 -12.35
CA THR A 67 1.30 3.42 -13.16
C THR A 67 0.83 4.84 -13.50
N GLU A 68 -0.48 5.14 -13.41
CA GLU A 68 -1.04 6.48 -13.71
C GLU A 68 -0.35 7.64 -12.98
N PRO A 69 -0.01 7.54 -11.66
CA PRO A 69 0.68 8.62 -10.96
C PRO A 69 2.10 8.89 -11.48
N GLY A 70 2.67 7.97 -12.27
CA GLY A 70 4.02 8.12 -12.81
C GLY A 70 5.09 8.09 -11.72
N TYR A 71 5.02 7.13 -10.81
CA TYR A 71 6.12 6.90 -9.87
C TYR A 71 7.39 6.53 -10.66
N GLU A 72 8.48 7.23 -10.40
CA GLU A 72 9.77 7.02 -11.07
C GLU A 72 10.45 5.74 -10.57
N GLU A 73 9.82 4.59 -10.81
CA GLU A 73 10.29 3.27 -10.36
C GLU A 73 10.36 2.29 -11.51
N TYR A 74 11.55 1.74 -11.72
CA TYR A 74 11.72 0.65 -12.68
C TYR A 74 11.55 -0.70 -11.99
N TYR A 75 10.49 -1.45 -12.35
CA TYR A 75 10.24 -2.82 -11.92
C TYR A 75 9.90 -3.71 -13.15
N ASN A 76 9.96 -5.02 -12.97
CA ASN A 76 9.61 -5.99 -13.99
C ASN A 76 8.78 -7.16 -13.45
N ARG A 77 8.30 -7.02 -12.22
CA ARG A 77 7.33 -7.91 -11.59
C ARG A 77 6.34 -7.07 -10.81
N TYR A 78 5.08 -7.31 -11.09
CA TYR A 78 3.93 -6.70 -10.42
C TYR A 78 3.10 -7.79 -9.76
N TYR A 79 2.73 -7.60 -8.51
CA TYR A 79 1.85 -8.46 -7.74
C TYR A 79 0.85 -7.56 -7.02
N SER A 80 -0.40 -7.96 -7.01
CA SER A 80 -1.45 -7.25 -6.29
C SER A 80 -2.56 -8.20 -5.89
N ASP A 81 -3.21 -7.90 -4.78
CA ASP A 81 -4.41 -8.53 -4.26
C ASP A 81 -5.16 -7.55 -3.35
N ASP A 82 -6.13 -8.05 -2.60
CA ASP A 82 -6.88 -7.26 -1.62
C ASP A 82 -7.52 -5.98 -2.21
N TYR A 83 -8.13 -6.11 -3.39
CA TYR A 83 -8.79 -5.00 -4.05
C TYR A 83 -10.06 -4.57 -3.34
N LEU A 84 -10.21 -3.28 -3.13
CA LEU A 84 -11.42 -2.64 -2.64
C LEU A 84 -11.86 -1.56 -3.63
N GLU A 85 -13.16 -1.46 -3.84
CA GLU A 85 -13.82 -0.31 -4.45
C GLU A 85 -14.96 0.16 -3.54
N GLY A 86 -15.19 1.47 -3.51
CA GLY A 86 -16.18 2.09 -2.65
C GLY A 86 -16.26 3.60 -2.88
N GLU A 87 -16.86 4.29 -1.93
CA GLU A 87 -17.05 5.73 -2.00
C GLU A 87 -16.71 6.40 -0.67
N ILE A 88 -16.21 7.64 -0.75
CA ILE A 88 -16.05 8.55 0.37
C ILE A 88 -17.25 9.48 0.38
N ASP A 89 -18.03 9.51 1.48
CA ASP A 89 -19.23 10.34 1.66
C ASP A 89 -20.29 10.14 0.56
N ASN A 90 -20.45 8.92 0.02
CA ASN A 90 -21.34 8.61 -1.12
C ASN A 90 -21.12 9.54 -2.34
N LYS A 91 -19.91 10.06 -2.49
CA LYS A 91 -19.62 11.12 -3.49
C LYS A 91 -18.37 10.85 -4.31
N TYR A 92 -17.28 10.45 -3.68
CA TYR A 92 -16.00 10.30 -4.35
C TYR A 92 -15.60 8.84 -4.43
N SER A 93 -15.49 8.29 -5.62
CA SER A 93 -15.12 6.89 -5.76
C SER A 93 -13.65 6.67 -5.35
N ILE A 94 -13.43 5.56 -4.64
CA ILE A 94 -12.11 5.12 -4.20
C ILE A 94 -11.86 3.69 -4.70
N GLN A 95 -10.64 3.45 -5.14
CA GLN A 95 -10.10 2.13 -5.45
C GLN A 95 -8.79 1.95 -4.68
N MET A 96 -8.63 0.83 -3.99
CA MET A 96 -7.38 0.53 -3.28
C MET A 96 -7.06 -0.95 -3.32
N GLY A 97 -5.83 -1.30 -2.94
CA GLY A 97 -5.42 -2.68 -2.76
C GLY A 97 -3.94 -2.80 -2.44
N GLU A 98 -3.53 -3.99 -2.04
CA GLU A 98 -2.12 -4.27 -1.80
C GLU A 98 -1.36 -4.47 -3.11
N ILE A 99 -0.18 -3.87 -3.19
CA ILE A 99 0.69 -3.95 -4.36
C ILE A 99 2.11 -4.24 -3.91
N THR A 100 2.77 -5.14 -4.62
CA THR A 100 4.21 -5.37 -4.50
C THR A 100 4.86 -5.35 -5.87
N THR A 101 5.80 -4.43 -6.07
CA THR A 101 6.63 -4.33 -7.29
C THR A 101 8.06 -4.75 -7.00
N LYS A 102 8.65 -5.53 -7.92
CA LYS A 102 10.03 -6.02 -7.79
C LYS A 102 10.82 -5.83 -9.08
N LYS A 103 12.12 -5.55 -8.91
CA LYS A 103 13.10 -5.63 -9.99
C LYS A 103 13.89 -6.93 -9.84
N VAL A 104 13.76 -7.81 -10.82
CA VAL A 104 14.55 -9.05 -10.91
C VAL A 104 15.59 -8.86 -11.99
N THR A 105 16.86 -9.00 -11.62
CA THR A 105 18.01 -9.00 -12.54
C THR A 105 18.71 -10.34 -12.47
N ARG A 106 19.25 -10.78 -13.60
CA ARG A 106 20.05 -12.01 -13.69
C ARG A 106 21.45 -11.67 -14.16
N SER A 107 22.46 -12.13 -13.42
CA SER A 107 23.86 -11.99 -13.76
C SER A 107 24.60 -13.24 -13.34
N ASN A 108 25.45 -13.77 -14.22
CA ASN A 108 26.29 -14.96 -13.96
C ASN A 108 25.49 -16.17 -13.42
N GLY A 109 24.30 -16.43 -13.97
CA GLY A 109 23.44 -17.55 -13.54
C GLY A 109 22.71 -17.36 -12.20
N ARG A 110 22.91 -16.21 -11.52
CA ARG A 110 22.25 -15.87 -10.26
C ARG A 110 21.17 -14.83 -10.48
N SER A 111 20.02 -15.00 -9.81
CA SER A 111 18.95 -14.00 -9.77
C SER A 111 19.11 -13.11 -8.54
N HIS A 112 19.06 -11.79 -8.75
CA HIS A 112 18.98 -10.80 -7.68
C HIS A 112 17.62 -10.12 -7.76
N THR A 113 16.90 -10.06 -6.64
CA THR A 113 15.56 -9.46 -6.55
C THR A 113 15.57 -8.32 -5.55
N VAL A 114 15.12 -7.15 -6.01
CA VAL A 114 14.95 -5.97 -5.16
C VAL A 114 13.47 -5.58 -5.19
N THR A 115 12.85 -5.49 -4.01
CA THR A 115 11.50 -4.92 -3.87
C THR A 115 11.59 -3.40 -4.03
N LYS A 116 10.78 -2.86 -4.93
CA LYS A 116 10.70 -1.42 -5.22
C LYS A 116 9.61 -0.75 -4.41
N PHE A 117 8.46 -1.38 -4.34
CA PHE A 117 7.33 -0.98 -3.50
C PHE A 117 6.69 -2.23 -2.90
N SER A 118 6.19 -2.12 -1.68
CA SER A 118 5.30 -3.10 -1.06
C SER A 118 4.41 -2.37 -0.06
N GLY A 119 3.10 -2.47 -0.24
CA GLY A 119 2.14 -1.82 0.65
C GLY A 119 0.79 -1.53 0.01
N LEU A 120 0.02 -0.67 0.67
CA LEU A 120 -1.29 -0.25 0.21
C LEU A 120 -1.17 0.90 -0.79
N PHE A 121 -1.91 0.79 -1.87
CA PHE A 121 -2.14 1.85 -2.86
C PHE A 121 -3.61 2.21 -2.88
N ALA A 122 -3.92 3.51 -2.98
CA ALA A 122 -5.27 4.03 -3.14
C ALA A 122 -5.32 5.09 -4.24
N LYS A 123 -6.42 5.09 -5.00
CA LYS A 123 -6.80 6.09 -6.00
C LYS A 123 -8.18 6.62 -5.66
N VAL A 124 -8.31 7.92 -5.49
CA VAL A 124 -9.58 8.61 -5.28
C VAL A 124 -9.89 9.48 -6.48
N VAL A 125 -11.13 9.45 -6.95
CA VAL A 125 -11.61 10.29 -8.05
C VAL A 125 -12.32 11.51 -7.47
N MET A 126 -11.80 12.70 -7.80
CA MET A 126 -12.36 13.99 -7.40
C MET A 126 -13.30 14.51 -8.48
N HIS A 127 -14.26 15.37 -8.13
CA HIS A 127 -15.16 16.00 -9.12
C HIS A 127 -14.47 17.18 -9.82
N LYS A 128 -13.62 17.91 -9.09
CA LYS A 128 -12.84 19.02 -9.63
C LYS A 128 -11.43 18.58 -9.97
N SER A 129 -10.90 19.11 -11.05
CA SER A 129 -9.53 18.82 -11.46
C SER A 129 -8.59 19.91 -10.93
N MET A 130 -7.49 19.47 -10.34
CA MET A 130 -6.36 20.36 -10.08
C MET A 130 -5.64 20.64 -11.41
N GLN A 131 -5.44 21.89 -11.75
CA GLN A 131 -4.58 22.23 -12.89
C GLN A 131 -3.11 22.03 -12.50
N GLY A 132 -2.48 21.04 -13.13
CA GLY A 132 -1.10 20.66 -12.84
C GLY A 132 -0.97 19.42 -11.95
N GLU A 133 0.14 19.36 -11.22
CA GLU A 133 0.50 18.20 -10.41
C GLU A 133 1.16 18.63 -9.11
N LEU A 134 0.78 17.97 -8.01
CA LEU A 134 1.46 18.03 -6.72
C LEU A 134 1.94 16.65 -6.32
N ARG A 135 3.20 16.54 -5.92
CA ARG A 135 3.82 15.33 -5.38
C ARG A 135 4.37 15.60 -4.00
N ILE A 136 4.01 14.78 -3.04
CA ILE A 136 4.56 14.75 -1.69
C ILE A 136 5.15 13.35 -1.53
N MET A 137 6.46 13.27 -1.48
CA MET A 137 7.19 12.01 -1.46
C MET A 137 8.11 12.00 -0.24
N ARG A 138 8.51 10.83 0.21
CA ARG A 138 9.47 10.74 1.32
C ARG A 138 10.75 11.54 1.01
N ASP A 139 11.39 12.09 2.04
CA ASP A 139 12.65 12.83 1.92
C ASP A 139 13.73 12.03 1.17
N GLY A 140 14.57 12.73 0.43
CA GLY A 140 15.62 12.17 -0.42
C GLY A 140 15.12 11.60 -1.76
N ARG A 141 13.84 11.82 -2.12
CA ARG A 141 13.29 11.35 -3.40
C ARG A 141 13.66 12.24 -4.57
N TYR A 142 13.75 13.54 -4.35
CA TYR A 142 14.05 14.52 -5.39
C TYR A 142 15.38 15.23 -5.16
N ALA A 143 16.03 15.66 -6.25
CA ALA A 143 17.18 16.55 -6.16
C ALA A 143 16.75 17.94 -5.62
N LEU A 144 17.66 18.64 -4.94
CA LEU A 144 17.35 19.90 -4.24
C LEU A 144 16.79 20.99 -5.15
N ASP A 145 17.23 21.05 -6.40
CA ASP A 145 16.80 22.02 -7.42
C ASP A 145 15.38 21.78 -7.94
N ASN A 146 14.83 20.60 -7.69
CA ASN A 146 13.48 20.19 -8.12
C ASN A 146 12.45 20.19 -6.99
N LYS A 147 12.83 20.64 -5.79
CA LYS A 147 11.95 20.65 -4.62
C LYS A 147 11.26 22.01 -4.47
N LEU A 148 9.96 21.98 -4.13
CA LEU A 148 9.28 23.13 -3.58
C LEU A 148 9.73 23.30 -2.13
N LYS A 149 10.31 24.45 -1.80
CA LYS A 149 10.72 24.77 -0.43
C LYS A 149 9.50 25.13 0.40
N MET A 150 9.34 24.42 1.52
CA MET A 150 8.24 24.63 2.46
C MET A 150 8.66 25.53 3.62
N ASP A 151 7.69 26.21 4.25
CA ASP A 151 7.96 27.08 5.41
C ASP A 151 8.29 26.27 6.68
N SER A 152 8.01 24.96 6.70
CA SER A 152 8.31 24.05 7.81
C SER A 152 9.55 23.21 7.54
N SER A 153 10.66 23.58 8.19
CA SER A 153 11.89 22.77 8.14
C SER A 153 11.75 21.39 8.81
N GLU A 154 10.76 21.22 9.68
CA GLU A 154 10.46 19.93 10.28
C GLU A 154 9.75 19.02 9.29
N PHE A 155 8.78 19.53 8.55
CA PHE A 155 8.11 18.81 7.48
C PHE A 155 9.10 18.34 6.40
N GLU A 156 10.06 19.19 6.01
CA GLU A 156 11.08 18.87 5.02
C GLU A 156 12.03 17.72 5.44
N LYS A 157 12.06 17.31 6.72
CA LYS A 157 12.79 16.11 7.17
C LYS A 157 12.09 14.80 6.81
N TYR A 158 10.79 14.86 6.56
CA TYR A 158 9.97 13.69 6.21
C TYR A 158 9.65 13.62 4.73
N PHE A 159 9.45 14.79 4.10
CA PHE A 159 8.87 14.87 2.78
C PHE A 159 9.62 15.81 1.84
N ASP A 160 9.78 15.36 0.60
CA ASP A 160 10.10 16.18 -0.55
C ASP A 160 8.80 16.56 -1.27
N VAL A 161 8.63 17.83 -1.57
CA VAL A 161 7.49 18.33 -2.32
C VAL A 161 7.94 18.78 -3.71
N LYS A 162 7.16 18.40 -4.74
CA LYS A 162 7.30 18.90 -6.10
C LYS A 162 5.93 19.33 -6.60
N SER A 163 5.84 20.53 -7.18
CA SER A 163 4.62 21.03 -7.78
C SER A 163 4.92 21.60 -9.16
N SER A 164 3.99 21.43 -10.09
CA SER A 164 4.03 22.12 -11.38
C SER A 164 3.62 23.60 -11.26
N ASP A 165 2.89 23.95 -10.18
CA ASP A 165 2.52 25.30 -9.78
C ASP A 165 2.79 25.46 -8.28
N ASN A 166 3.83 26.22 -7.94
CA ASN A 166 4.28 26.36 -6.56
C ASN A 166 3.26 27.07 -5.68
N ILE A 167 2.49 28.02 -6.23
CA ILE A 167 1.47 28.74 -5.46
C ILE A 167 0.36 27.79 -5.05
N LYS A 168 -0.15 27.00 -6.00
CA LYS A 168 -1.18 25.98 -5.73
C LYS A 168 -0.68 24.90 -4.78
N GLY A 169 0.57 24.47 -4.95
CA GLY A 169 1.19 23.52 -4.04
C GLY A 169 1.21 24.02 -2.60
N MET A 170 1.59 25.29 -2.37
CA MET A 170 1.58 25.92 -1.05
C MET A 170 0.17 26.12 -0.49
N GLN A 171 -0.80 26.44 -1.33
CA GLN A 171 -2.21 26.60 -0.92
C GLN A 171 -2.80 25.28 -0.42
N LEU A 172 -2.43 24.14 -1.01
CA LEU A 172 -2.86 22.82 -0.56
C LEU A 172 -2.13 22.34 0.69
N LEU A 173 -0.84 22.64 0.80
CA LEU A 173 -0.01 22.27 1.95
C LEU A 173 -0.03 23.35 3.03
N THR A 174 -1.22 23.61 3.57
CA THR A 174 -1.39 24.47 4.74
C THR A 174 -0.63 23.91 5.96
N ALA A 175 -0.37 24.77 6.96
CA ALA A 175 0.31 24.34 8.19
C ALA A 175 -0.38 23.13 8.84
N ASP A 176 -1.71 23.14 8.88
CA ASP A 176 -2.49 22.06 9.47
C ASP A 176 -2.40 20.75 8.65
N VAL A 177 -2.34 20.85 7.31
CA VAL A 177 -2.15 19.65 6.45
C VAL A 177 -0.76 19.08 6.69
N MET A 178 0.26 19.92 6.75
CA MET A 178 1.64 19.48 7.02
C MET A 178 1.74 18.80 8.41
N GLU A 179 1.08 19.37 9.43
CA GLU A 179 1.02 18.79 10.78
C GLU A 179 0.33 17.41 10.76
N GLU A 180 -0.82 17.27 10.11
CA GLU A 180 -1.53 16.00 9.96
C GLU A 180 -0.66 14.92 9.29
N LEU A 181 0.10 15.28 8.25
CA LEU A 181 1.01 14.36 7.57
C LEU A 181 2.16 13.91 8.47
N MET A 182 2.75 14.85 9.22
CA MET A 182 3.82 14.54 10.19
C MET A 182 3.31 13.68 11.35
N ASP A 183 2.14 14.00 11.89
CA ASP A 183 1.52 13.24 12.97
C ASP A 183 1.26 11.79 12.59
N PHE A 184 0.79 11.56 11.37
CA PHE A 184 0.63 10.19 10.88
C PHE A 184 1.96 9.42 10.87
N VAL A 185 3.03 10.02 10.33
CA VAL A 185 4.36 9.38 10.32
C VAL A 185 4.88 9.14 11.73
N ASN A 186 4.75 10.13 12.63
CA ASN A 186 5.22 10.03 14.01
C ASN A 186 4.49 8.93 14.79
N ASN A 187 3.18 8.81 14.61
CA ASN A 187 2.36 7.83 15.32
C ASN A 187 2.47 6.42 14.76
N THR A 188 2.69 6.26 13.47
CA THR A 188 2.69 4.95 12.80
C THR A 188 4.06 4.46 12.38
N GLN A 189 5.05 5.35 12.30
CA GLN A 189 6.37 5.12 11.68
C GLN A 189 6.25 4.63 10.22
N MET A 190 5.12 4.93 9.58
CA MET A 190 4.82 4.48 8.22
C MET A 190 5.08 5.62 7.24
N ILE A 191 5.90 5.33 6.25
CA ILE A 191 6.20 6.26 5.16
C ILE A 191 5.12 6.11 4.09
N PHE A 192 4.73 7.23 3.48
CA PHE A 192 3.76 7.25 2.39
C PHE A 192 4.12 8.32 1.35
N ASP A 193 3.53 8.18 0.17
CA ASP A 193 3.64 9.14 -0.92
C ASP A 193 2.23 9.57 -1.35
N ILE A 194 2.09 10.85 -1.74
CA ILE A 194 0.86 11.43 -2.29
C ILE A 194 1.17 12.01 -3.67
N VAL A 195 0.29 11.74 -4.63
CA VAL A 195 0.31 12.41 -5.93
C VAL A 195 -1.10 12.91 -6.24
N ILE A 196 -1.22 14.21 -6.53
CA ILE A 196 -2.45 14.82 -7.03
C ILE A 196 -2.19 15.23 -8.48
N ARG A 197 -2.99 14.71 -9.39
CA ARG A 197 -2.88 15.00 -10.82
C ARG A 197 -4.27 14.97 -11.47
N ASN A 198 -4.62 16.01 -12.21
CA ASN A 198 -5.95 16.14 -12.79
C ASN A 198 -7.03 16.04 -11.70
N ASN A 199 -8.00 15.15 -11.89
CA ASN A 199 -9.07 14.87 -10.92
C ASN A 199 -8.79 13.60 -10.08
N TYR A 200 -7.54 13.24 -9.89
CA TYR A 200 -7.15 12.03 -9.15
C TYR A 200 -6.21 12.37 -7.99
N LEU A 201 -6.51 11.77 -6.84
CA LEU A 201 -5.62 11.71 -5.68
C LEU A 201 -5.12 10.28 -5.54
N TYR A 202 -3.82 10.11 -5.50
CA TYR A 202 -3.17 8.82 -5.30
C TYR A 202 -2.39 8.84 -3.99
N LEU A 203 -2.57 7.78 -3.19
CA LEU A 203 -1.79 7.54 -1.98
C LEU A 203 -1.13 6.17 -2.07
N ARG A 204 0.09 6.05 -1.56
CA ARG A 204 0.73 4.75 -1.39
C ARG A 204 1.50 4.71 -0.07
N PHE A 205 1.22 3.70 0.72
CA PHE A 205 1.82 3.47 2.02
C PHE A 205 2.85 2.35 1.92
N HIS A 206 4.07 2.60 2.36
CA HIS A 206 5.17 1.62 2.38
C HIS A 206 5.02 0.69 3.60
N SER A 207 3.92 -0.02 3.66
CA SER A 207 3.51 -0.83 4.83
C SER A 207 3.98 -2.28 4.80
N GLY A 208 4.48 -2.75 3.66
CA GLY A 208 4.62 -4.18 3.41
C GLY A 208 3.25 -4.83 3.18
N SER A 209 3.19 -6.16 3.20
CA SER A 209 1.92 -6.88 3.19
C SER A 209 1.23 -6.74 4.54
N MET A 210 -0.02 -6.34 4.55
CA MET A 210 -0.77 -5.99 5.76
C MET A 210 -1.92 -6.95 6.05
N PHE A 211 -2.74 -7.25 5.06
CA PHE A 211 -3.99 -7.95 5.30
C PHE A 211 -3.87 -9.47 5.44
N GLU A 212 -2.65 -9.99 5.54
CA GLU A 212 -2.41 -11.40 5.79
C GLU A 212 -2.34 -11.72 7.29
N PRO A 213 -3.01 -12.76 7.77
CA PRO A 213 -2.87 -13.19 9.16
C PRO A 213 -1.46 -13.75 9.42
N ARG A 214 -0.77 -13.23 10.41
CA ARG A 214 0.64 -13.61 10.68
C ARG A 214 0.80 -14.98 11.33
N ASN A 215 -0.21 -15.52 12.01
CA ASN A 215 -0.04 -16.75 12.77
C ASN A 215 -1.31 -17.61 12.84
N ILE A 216 -1.18 -18.92 12.53
CA ILE A 216 -2.26 -19.90 12.71
C ILE A 216 -2.29 -20.44 14.15
N LYS A 217 -1.18 -20.35 14.90
CA LYS A 217 -0.96 -21.05 16.19
C LYS A 217 -1.09 -20.15 17.44
N GLY A 218 -1.42 -18.88 17.31
CA GLY A 218 -1.57 -17.97 18.44
C GLY A 218 -2.89 -17.23 18.41
N ASP A 219 -3.09 -16.27 19.35
CA ASP A 219 -4.19 -15.32 19.28
C ASP A 219 -4.17 -14.62 17.91
N SER A 220 -5.07 -15.08 17.07
CA SER A 220 -5.09 -14.79 15.64
C SER A 220 -5.51 -13.34 15.33
N LEU A 221 -5.93 -12.61 16.34
CA LEU A 221 -6.28 -11.20 16.30
C LEU A 221 -5.17 -10.39 16.99
N ASN A 222 -4.10 -10.09 16.27
CA ASN A 222 -3.13 -9.12 16.76
C ASN A 222 -3.81 -7.74 16.77
N LYS A 223 -4.23 -7.30 17.97
CA LYS A 223 -4.90 -6.01 18.19
C LYS A 223 -4.09 -4.85 17.61
N GLU A 224 -2.76 -4.90 17.72
CA GLU A 224 -1.86 -3.86 17.22
C GLU A 224 -1.89 -3.77 15.68
N GLU A 225 -2.00 -4.90 14.98
CA GLU A 225 -2.10 -4.93 13.52
C GLU A 225 -3.44 -4.37 13.05
N ILE A 226 -4.54 -4.78 13.69
CA ILE A 226 -5.87 -4.23 13.39
C ILE A 226 -5.90 -2.73 13.66
N GLN A 227 -5.26 -2.25 14.73
CA GLN A 227 -5.14 -0.82 14.99
C GLN A 227 -4.36 -0.09 13.90
N LYS A 228 -3.26 -0.68 13.37
CA LYS A 228 -2.52 -0.09 12.25
C LYS A 228 -3.37 0.02 10.98
N TYR A 229 -4.15 -1.02 10.67
CA TYR A 229 -5.09 -0.98 9.53
C TYR A 229 -6.14 0.11 9.73
N PHE A 230 -6.73 0.17 10.92
CA PHE A 230 -7.68 1.21 11.27
C PHE A 230 -7.09 2.61 11.10
N TYR A 231 -5.90 2.88 11.66
CA TYR A 231 -5.22 4.17 11.54
C TYR A 231 -4.95 4.55 10.08
N MET A 232 -4.49 3.61 9.27
CA MET A 232 -4.19 3.86 7.87
C MET A 232 -5.46 4.14 7.05
N LEU A 233 -6.52 3.36 7.24
CA LEU A 233 -7.80 3.56 6.55
C LEU A 233 -8.45 4.88 6.97
N ASN A 234 -8.46 5.18 8.27
CA ASN A 234 -8.96 6.44 8.82
C ASN A 234 -8.18 7.65 8.28
N PHE A 235 -6.86 7.55 8.23
CA PHE A 235 -6.01 8.59 7.66
C PHE A 235 -6.28 8.78 6.17
N THR A 236 -6.35 7.68 5.39
CA THR A 236 -6.67 7.74 3.96
C THR A 236 -8.02 8.43 3.73
N TYR A 237 -9.03 8.08 4.52
CA TYR A 237 -10.36 8.68 4.43
C TYR A 237 -10.34 10.19 4.76
N ASN A 238 -9.81 10.57 5.94
CA ASN A 238 -9.82 11.96 6.40
C ASN A 238 -8.95 12.87 5.54
N LEU A 239 -7.73 12.43 5.21
CA LEU A 239 -6.82 13.18 4.35
C LEU A 239 -7.42 13.39 2.96
N SER A 240 -8.03 12.34 2.38
CA SER A 240 -8.69 12.47 1.08
C SER A 240 -9.80 13.51 1.12
N LYS A 241 -10.67 13.47 2.12
CA LYS A 241 -11.73 14.48 2.30
C LYS A 241 -11.16 15.89 2.40
N ARG A 242 -10.13 16.07 3.22
CA ARG A 242 -9.50 17.38 3.44
C ARG A 242 -8.88 17.95 2.18
N LEU A 243 -8.07 17.15 1.47
CA LEU A 243 -7.44 17.59 0.23
C LEU A 243 -8.47 17.87 -0.87
N ILE A 244 -9.52 17.04 -0.98
CA ILE A 244 -10.61 17.26 -1.92
C ILE A 244 -11.35 18.55 -1.60
N SER A 245 -11.69 18.82 -0.32
CA SER A 245 -12.34 20.06 0.09
C SER A 245 -11.51 21.28 -0.28
N LEU A 246 -10.21 21.27 0.01
CA LEU A 246 -9.29 22.37 -0.36
C LEU A 246 -9.23 22.59 -1.87
N ILE A 247 -9.24 21.54 -2.68
CA ILE A 247 -9.24 21.64 -4.15
C ILE A 247 -10.59 22.14 -4.67
N GLU A 248 -11.69 21.73 -4.07
CA GLU A 248 -13.04 22.12 -4.51
C GLU A 248 -13.42 23.55 -4.08
N GLU A 249 -12.92 24.01 -2.93
CA GLU A 249 -13.17 25.36 -2.38
C GLU A 249 -12.30 26.44 -3.03
N THR A 250 -11.10 26.07 -3.46
CA THR A 250 -10.21 26.99 -4.16
C THR A 250 -10.46 26.96 -5.66
N GLU A 251 -10.40 28.12 -6.34
CA GLU A 251 -10.40 28.22 -7.81
C GLU A 251 -9.05 27.70 -8.37
N MET A 252 -8.77 26.42 -8.15
CA MET A 252 -7.52 25.80 -8.56
C MET A 252 -7.59 25.19 -9.95
#